data_c6828b6bc225cb474e74cd62d330a4f2
#
_entry.id   c6828b6bc225cb474e74cd62d330a4f2
#
_cell.length_a   1.000
_cell.length_b   1.000
_cell.length_c   1.000
_cell.angle_alpha   90.00
_cell.angle_beta   90.00
_cell.angle_gamma   90.00
#
_symmetry.space_group_name_H-M   'P 1'
#
loop_
_entity.id
_entity.type
_entity.pdbx_description
1 polymer ?
#
loop_
_entity_poly.entity_id
_entity_poly.type
_entity_poly.pdbx_seq_one_letter_code
_entity_poly.pdbx_strand_id
1 'polypeptide(L)'
;AKDRKGLKNLVVAGGPCAYNPDPLCDFIDLFMIGDGEEIMLDLTRLYQSAVQRGLSKEDFLAEAAKIPGMYVPALYEVSYHEDGTIAAVTPQKGAPAFVQKRIVLDLDAMYYPESFVVPSTDIVFDRAMIELFRGCPRGCRFCQAGHTYRPLRRKSKETLMRQAEAVLKNSGYEEISLSSLSTSDYGELSELTECMLDYCEPRHISLSLPSLRADSFSSELMQRVQKVRKSALTFACEAGTQRLRDVINKNITEDDVLHACEIAFQGGWNNVKLYFMIGLPTETTEDLDGIAVICKKVAYCWRMNTNNRARGVRIT
;
A
#
# COMPACT_ATOMS: atom_id res chain seq x y z
N ALA A 1 -23.98 15.64 3.66
CA ALA A 1 -24.69 15.33 2.41
C ALA A 1 -26.14 15.76 2.47
N LYS A 2 -26.86 15.47 3.54
CA LYS A 2 -28.31 15.72 3.68
C LYS A 2 -28.72 17.19 3.44
N ASP A 3 -27.92 18.14 3.92
CA ASP A 3 -28.26 19.58 3.87
C ASP A 3 -27.79 20.28 2.59
N ARG A 4 -26.95 19.63 1.79
CA ARG A 4 -26.47 20.19 0.53
C ARG A 4 -27.48 19.96 -0.58
N LYS A 5 -28.05 21.05 -1.06
CA LYS A 5 -29.02 21.05 -2.17
C LYS A 5 -28.32 21.51 -3.46
N GLY A 6 -28.44 20.75 -4.52
CA GLY A 6 -27.85 21.05 -5.82
C GLY A 6 -26.44 20.47 -6.04
N LEU A 7 -25.93 20.60 -7.27
CA LEU A 7 -24.72 19.93 -7.75
C LEU A 7 -23.41 20.65 -7.40
N LYS A 8 -23.46 21.93 -7.01
CA LYS A 8 -22.23 22.75 -6.85
C LYS A 8 -21.29 22.28 -5.74
N ASN A 9 -21.79 21.63 -4.71
CA ASN A 9 -21.04 21.29 -3.50
C ASN A 9 -21.09 19.77 -3.20
N LEU A 10 -20.95 18.94 -4.24
CA LEU A 10 -20.85 17.48 -4.08
C LEU A 10 -19.55 17.14 -3.36
N VAL A 11 -19.63 16.25 -2.40
CA VAL A 11 -18.49 15.69 -1.69
C VAL A 11 -18.34 14.23 -2.08
N VAL A 12 -17.18 13.90 -2.65
CA VAL A 12 -16.83 12.57 -3.14
C VAL A 12 -15.67 12.03 -2.35
N ALA A 13 -15.75 10.79 -1.91
CA ALA A 13 -14.66 10.10 -1.22
C ALA A 13 -14.20 8.88 -2.01
N GLY A 14 -12.92 8.54 -1.85
CA GLY A 14 -12.30 7.35 -2.43
C GLY A 14 -11.14 6.88 -1.59
N GLY A 15 -10.41 5.89 -2.07
CA GLY A 15 -9.27 5.30 -1.38
C GLY A 15 -9.66 4.16 -0.43
N PRO A 16 -8.68 3.58 0.30
CA PRO A 16 -8.91 2.35 1.07
C PRO A 16 -9.95 2.50 2.18
N CYS A 17 -10.09 3.67 2.79
CA CYS A 17 -11.09 3.92 3.84
C CYS A 17 -12.54 3.95 3.29
N ALA A 18 -12.72 4.19 1.99
CA ALA A 18 -14.04 4.19 1.35
C ALA A 18 -14.69 2.80 1.29
N TYR A 19 -13.94 1.73 1.56
CA TYR A 19 -14.49 0.36 1.67
C TYR A 19 -15.32 0.14 2.94
N ASN A 20 -15.24 1.04 3.90
CA ASN A 20 -16.15 1.12 5.04
C ASN A 20 -16.81 2.52 5.06
N PRO A 21 -17.80 2.78 4.19
CA PRO A 21 -18.33 4.11 3.96
C PRO A 21 -19.30 4.56 5.05
N ASP A 22 -19.96 3.64 5.76
CA ASP A 22 -21.11 3.92 6.61
C ASP A 22 -20.86 4.99 7.70
N PRO A 23 -19.71 5.03 8.38
CA PRO A 23 -19.44 6.09 9.38
C PRO A 23 -19.48 7.51 8.82
N LEU A 24 -19.32 7.67 7.50
CA LEU A 24 -19.27 8.96 6.80
C LEU A 24 -20.45 9.25 5.88
N CYS A 25 -21.46 8.38 5.85
CA CYS A 25 -22.61 8.47 4.93
C CYS A 25 -23.37 9.78 5.04
N ASP A 26 -23.46 10.39 6.23
CA ASP A 26 -24.14 11.65 6.43
C ASP A 26 -23.36 12.86 5.88
N PHE A 27 -22.06 12.72 5.62
CA PHE A 27 -21.17 13.80 5.17
C PHE A 27 -20.82 13.71 3.70
N ILE A 28 -20.71 12.50 3.15
CA ILE A 28 -20.26 12.22 1.78
C ILE A 28 -21.46 11.92 0.89
N ASP A 29 -21.48 12.48 -0.32
CA ASP A 29 -22.56 12.25 -1.30
C ASP A 29 -22.35 10.97 -2.10
N LEU A 30 -21.08 10.68 -2.45
CA LEU A 30 -20.67 9.55 -3.30
C LEU A 30 -19.35 8.96 -2.81
N PHE A 31 -19.26 7.65 -2.80
CA PHE A 31 -18.02 6.92 -2.55
C PHE A 31 -17.58 6.17 -3.80
N MET A 32 -16.32 6.34 -4.19
CA MET A 32 -15.68 5.57 -5.25
C MET A 32 -14.98 4.36 -4.62
N ILE A 33 -15.50 3.17 -4.90
CA ILE A 33 -14.98 1.91 -4.39
C ILE A 33 -14.11 1.26 -5.44
N GLY A 34 -12.81 1.22 -5.21
CA GLY A 34 -11.82 0.63 -6.11
C GLY A 34 -10.81 1.64 -6.65
N ASP A 35 -10.30 1.36 -7.86
CA ASP A 35 -9.31 2.19 -8.53
C ASP A 35 -9.96 3.47 -9.09
N GLY A 36 -9.33 4.61 -8.81
CA GLY A 36 -9.91 5.93 -9.07
C GLY A 36 -9.78 6.43 -10.50
N GLU A 37 -8.84 5.92 -11.26
CA GLU A 37 -8.41 6.50 -12.54
C GLU A 37 -9.54 6.57 -13.58
N GLU A 38 -10.26 5.47 -13.76
CA GLU A 38 -11.37 5.42 -14.71
C GLU A 38 -12.68 5.95 -14.12
N ILE A 39 -12.97 5.60 -12.86
CA ILE A 39 -14.25 5.98 -12.21
C ILE A 39 -14.36 7.50 -12.04
N MET A 40 -13.23 8.19 -11.81
CA MET A 40 -13.22 9.66 -11.73
C MET A 40 -13.55 10.30 -13.09
N LEU A 41 -13.07 9.73 -14.19
CA LEU A 41 -13.39 10.20 -15.53
C LEU A 41 -14.88 10.00 -15.85
N ASP A 42 -15.42 8.83 -15.53
CA ASP A 42 -16.83 8.52 -15.72
C ASP A 42 -17.74 9.48 -14.91
N LEU A 43 -17.38 9.69 -13.63
CA LEU A 43 -18.09 10.64 -12.78
C LEU A 43 -18.02 12.08 -13.31
N THR A 44 -16.84 12.53 -13.77
CA THR A 44 -16.64 13.88 -14.29
C THR A 44 -17.46 14.11 -15.56
N ARG A 45 -17.48 13.14 -16.48
CA ARG A 45 -18.31 13.19 -17.70
C ARG A 45 -19.79 13.25 -17.37
N LEU A 46 -20.23 12.41 -16.42
CA LEU A 46 -21.62 12.44 -15.96
C LEU A 46 -21.96 13.81 -15.35
N TYR A 47 -21.08 14.36 -14.50
CA TYR A 47 -21.28 15.67 -13.88
C TYR A 47 -21.42 16.79 -14.92
N GLN A 48 -20.53 16.83 -15.91
CA GLN A 48 -20.61 17.82 -17.01
C GLN A 48 -21.92 17.72 -17.76
N SER A 49 -22.34 16.50 -18.12
CA SER A 49 -23.63 16.24 -18.77
C SER A 49 -24.82 16.66 -17.90
N ALA A 50 -24.77 16.34 -16.61
CA ALA A 50 -25.84 16.67 -15.66
C ALA A 50 -26.03 18.19 -15.51
N VAL A 51 -24.92 18.94 -15.45
CA VAL A 51 -24.95 20.42 -15.41
C VAL A 51 -25.58 20.98 -16.68
N GLN A 52 -25.19 20.48 -17.87
CA GLN A 52 -25.75 20.91 -19.15
C GLN A 52 -27.26 20.61 -19.29
N ARG A 53 -27.70 19.47 -18.76
CA ARG A 53 -29.09 19.00 -18.76
C ARG A 53 -29.94 19.66 -17.66
N GLY A 54 -29.33 20.39 -16.73
CA GLY A 54 -30.02 20.99 -15.58
C GLY A 54 -30.60 19.95 -14.61
N LEU A 55 -29.94 18.82 -14.43
CA LEU A 55 -30.44 17.77 -13.53
C LEU A 55 -30.49 18.22 -12.08
N SER A 56 -31.47 17.71 -11.36
CA SER A 56 -31.48 17.79 -9.90
C SER A 56 -30.33 16.96 -9.29
N LYS A 57 -29.96 17.27 -8.06
CA LYS A 57 -28.97 16.44 -7.32
C LYS A 57 -29.44 14.99 -7.20
N GLU A 58 -30.72 14.79 -6.98
CA GLU A 58 -31.34 13.47 -6.79
C GLU A 58 -31.23 12.63 -8.07
N ASP A 59 -31.56 13.21 -9.22
CA ASP A 59 -31.44 12.51 -10.51
C ASP A 59 -29.99 12.22 -10.86
N PHE A 60 -29.10 13.17 -10.60
CA PHE A 60 -27.64 12.96 -10.77
C PHE A 60 -27.13 11.80 -9.92
N LEU A 61 -27.50 11.73 -8.64
CA LEU A 61 -27.10 10.65 -7.74
C LEU A 61 -27.63 9.29 -8.22
N ALA A 62 -28.87 9.24 -8.72
CA ALA A 62 -29.47 8.03 -9.30
C ALA A 62 -28.74 7.56 -10.57
N GLU A 63 -28.29 8.49 -11.42
CA GLU A 63 -27.44 8.16 -12.58
C GLU A 63 -26.03 7.73 -12.15
N ALA A 64 -25.43 8.43 -11.18
CA ALA A 64 -24.09 8.12 -10.67
C ALA A 64 -24.02 6.72 -10.06
N ALA A 65 -25.04 6.27 -9.35
CA ALA A 65 -25.11 4.93 -8.77
C ALA A 65 -25.00 3.78 -9.80
N LYS A 66 -25.21 4.07 -11.09
CA LYS A 66 -25.05 3.09 -12.18
C LYS A 66 -23.62 2.95 -12.66
N ILE A 67 -22.72 3.86 -12.27
CA ILE A 67 -21.29 3.77 -12.59
C ILE A 67 -20.69 2.63 -11.76
N PRO A 68 -20.01 1.64 -12.37
CA PRO A 68 -19.37 0.56 -11.63
C PRO A 68 -18.37 1.10 -10.58
N GLY A 69 -18.51 0.66 -9.34
CA GLY A 69 -17.71 1.12 -8.20
C GLY A 69 -18.26 2.33 -7.46
N MET A 70 -19.37 2.92 -7.92
CA MET A 70 -19.97 4.07 -7.23
C MET A 70 -21.00 3.62 -6.17
N TYR A 71 -20.76 3.99 -4.93
CA TYR A 71 -21.72 3.84 -3.83
C TYR A 71 -22.31 5.21 -3.46
N VAL A 72 -23.63 5.28 -3.47
CA VAL A 72 -24.40 6.50 -3.15
C VAL A 72 -25.25 6.23 -1.91
N PRO A 73 -24.82 6.61 -0.69
CA PRO A 73 -25.51 6.27 0.55
C PRO A 73 -27.00 6.62 0.58
N ALA A 74 -27.35 7.78 0.01
CA ALA A 74 -28.73 8.28 -0.03
C ALA A 74 -29.72 7.37 -0.79
N LEU A 75 -29.21 6.38 -1.54
CA LEU A 75 -30.01 5.44 -2.30
C LEU A 75 -30.14 4.05 -1.63
N TYR A 76 -29.75 3.94 -0.36
CA TYR A 76 -29.89 2.72 0.42
C TYR A 76 -30.61 3.00 1.73
N GLU A 77 -31.63 2.21 2.01
CA GLU A 77 -32.35 2.25 3.26
C GLU A 77 -31.86 1.12 4.16
N VAL A 78 -31.40 1.48 5.36
CA VAL A 78 -30.89 0.53 6.36
C VAL A 78 -31.99 0.29 7.40
N SER A 79 -32.40 -0.95 7.59
CA SER A 79 -33.26 -1.36 8.68
C SER A 79 -32.48 -2.14 9.74
N TYR A 80 -32.95 -2.08 10.98
CA TYR A 80 -32.25 -2.66 12.13
C TYR A 80 -33.16 -3.64 12.87
N HIS A 81 -32.56 -4.65 13.47
CA HIS A 81 -33.20 -5.51 14.46
C HIS A 81 -33.38 -4.77 15.79
N GLU A 82 -34.19 -5.34 16.71
CA GLU A 82 -34.41 -4.77 18.04
C GLU A 82 -33.10 -4.62 18.88
N ASP A 83 -32.13 -5.47 18.63
CA ASP A 83 -30.80 -5.43 19.28
C ASP A 83 -29.83 -4.40 18.66
N GLY A 84 -30.27 -3.62 17.66
CA GLY A 84 -29.48 -2.61 16.96
C GLY A 84 -28.56 -3.15 15.86
N THR A 85 -28.58 -4.45 15.58
CA THR A 85 -27.85 -5.01 14.44
C THR A 85 -28.57 -4.71 13.12
N ILE A 86 -27.84 -4.64 11.99
CA ILE A 86 -28.41 -4.40 10.66
C ILE A 86 -29.27 -5.59 10.24
N ALA A 87 -30.57 -5.36 10.00
CA ALA A 87 -31.48 -6.35 9.49
C ALA A 87 -31.43 -6.46 7.96
N ALA A 88 -31.41 -5.30 7.26
CA ALA A 88 -31.35 -5.26 5.80
C ALA A 88 -30.78 -3.92 5.31
N VAL A 89 -30.18 -3.96 4.13
CA VAL A 89 -29.79 -2.77 3.34
C VAL A 89 -30.50 -2.87 2.00
N THR A 90 -31.51 -1.99 1.80
CA THR A 90 -32.43 -2.06 0.65
C THR A 90 -32.11 -0.96 -0.35
N PRO A 91 -31.70 -1.28 -1.59
CA PRO A 91 -31.44 -0.28 -2.62
C PRO A 91 -32.76 0.38 -3.08
N GLN A 92 -32.66 1.69 -3.33
CA GLN A 92 -33.75 2.53 -3.79
C GLN A 92 -33.41 3.10 -5.18
N LYS A 93 -34.46 3.52 -5.92
CA LYS A 93 -34.31 4.26 -7.21
C LYS A 93 -33.41 3.58 -8.24
N GLY A 94 -33.39 2.26 -8.27
CA GLY A 94 -32.59 1.50 -9.23
C GLY A 94 -31.06 1.43 -8.91
N ALA A 95 -30.67 1.76 -7.69
CA ALA A 95 -29.32 1.49 -7.22
C ALA A 95 -29.02 -0.01 -7.22
N PRO A 96 -27.78 -0.43 -7.47
CA PRO A 96 -27.42 -1.86 -7.49
C PRO A 96 -27.51 -2.46 -6.08
N ALA A 97 -27.94 -3.73 -5.99
CA ALA A 97 -27.95 -4.45 -4.71
C ALA A 97 -26.53 -4.65 -4.13
N PHE A 98 -25.53 -4.72 -4.99
CA PHE A 98 -24.11 -4.83 -4.64
C PHE A 98 -23.30 -3.84 -5.45
N VAL A 99 -22.45 -3.08 -4.78
CA VAL A 99 -21.47 -2.21 -5.44
C VAL A 99 -20.22 -3.02 -5.71
N GLN A 100 -20.00 -3.38 -6.98
CA GLN A 100 -18.78 -4.04 -7.40
C GLN A 100 -17.67 -3.01 -7.53
N LYS A 101 -16.54 -3.23 -6.82
CA LYS A 101 -15.40 -2.31 -6.90
C LYS A 101 -14.87 -2.18 -8.34
N ARG A 102 -14.49 -0.97 -8.73
CA ARG A 102 -13.80 -0.72 -10.00
C ARG A 102 -12.37 -1.23 -9.93
N ILE A 103 -11.91 -1.88 -10.98
CA ILE A 103 -10.55 -2.44 -11.09
C ILE A 103 -9.98 -2.03 -12.43
N VAL A 104 -8.84 -1.35 -12.42
CA VAL A 104 -8.01 -1.13 -13.60
C VAL A 104 -7.15 -2.37 -13.80
N LEU A 105 -7.40 -3.13 -14.87
CA LEU A 105 -6.70 -4.40 -15.13
C LEU A 105 -5.31 -4.16 -15.75
N ASP A 106 -5.19 -3.21 -16.65
CA ASP A 106 -3.94 -2.87 -17.33
C ASP A 106 -3.33 -1.61 -16.69
N LEU A 107 -2.33 -1.81 -15.82
CA LEU A 107 -1.63 -0.71 -15.17
C LEU A 107 -0.60 -0.02 -16.07
N ASP A 108 -0.19 -0.64 -17.18
CA ASP A 108 0.73 -0.05 -18.14
C ASP A 108 0.05 1.02 -19.01
N ALA A 109 -1.23 0.79 -19.35
CA ALA A 109 -2.06 1.74 -20.08
C ALA A 109 -2.63 2.87 -19.21
N MET A 110 -2.50 2.77 -17.88
CA MET A 110 -3.03 3.75 -16.95
C MET A 110 -2.28 5.08 -17.05
N TYR A 111 -3.04 6.19 -16.92
CA TYR A 111 -2.42 7.51 -16.81
C TYR A 111 -1.44 7.58 -15.64
N TYR A 112 -0.26 8.09 -15.92
CA TYR A 112 0.76 8.39 -14.91
C TYR A 112 1.31 9.79 -15.14
N PRO A 113 1.37 10.67 -14.12
CA PRO A 113 1.89 12.02 -14.28
C PRO A 113 3.42 11.98 -14.44
N GLU A 114 3.90 12.33 -15.62
CA GLU A 114 5.35 12.44 -15.88
C GLU A 114 5.94 13.73 -15.32
N SER A 115 5.10 14.74 -15.09
CA SER A 115 5.45 15.99 -14.43
C SER A 115 4.42 16.29 -13.36
N PHE A 116 4.86 16.46 -12.14
CA PHE A 116 4.00 16.74 -10.99
C PHE A 116 4.54 17.93 -10.18
N VAL A 117 3.69 18.50 -9.35
CA VAL A 117 4.06 19.63 -8.48
C VAL A 117 4.99 19.11 -7.38
N VAL A 118 6.22 19.64 -7.36
CA VAL A 118 7.18 19.37 -6.28
C VAL A 118 6.94 20.39 -5.16
N PRO A 119 6.76 19.94 -3.91
CA PRO A 119 6.59 20.84 -2.77
C PRO A 119 7.81 21.74 -2.55
N SER A 120 7.57 22.99 -2.20
CA SER A 120 8.63 23.95 -1.82
C SER A 120 8.92 23.96 -0.31
N THR A 121 8.24 23.12 0.46
CA THR A 121 8.40 22.96 1.91
C THR A 121 8.80 21.51 2.22
N ASP A 122 9.41 21.31 3.37
CA ASP A 122 9.80 19.98 3.83
C ASP A 122 8.59 19.06 3.98
N ILE A 123 8.66 17.88 3.40
CA ILE A 123 7.64 16.84 3.46
C ILE A 123 8.24 15.51 3.92
N VAL A 124 7.40 14.64 4.47
CA VAL A 124 7.84 13.35 5.03
C VAL A 124 8.43 12.42 3.95
N PHE A 125 7.87 12.44 2.73
CA PHE A 125 8.30 11.61 1.61
C PHE A 125 8.86 12.48 0.48
N ASP A 126 9.97 13.13 0.73
CA ASP A 126 10.65 14.01 -0.22
C ASP A 126 11.49 13.19 -1.23
N ARG A 127 10.78 12.46 -2.10
CA ARG A 127 11.36 11.56 -3.10
C ARG A 127 10.39 11.24 -4.23
N ALA A 128 10.92 10.81 -5.36
CA ALA A 128 10.12 10.22 -6.43
C ALA A 128 9.58 8.85 -5.98
N MET A 129 8.33 8.55 -6.29
CA MET A 129 7.70 7.26 -5.96
C MET A 129 7.12 6.61 -7.22
N ILE A 130 7.48 5.36 -7.45
CA ILE A 130 6.98 4.55 -8.56
C ILE A 130 6.22 3.35 -7.99
N GLU A 131 4.95 3.20 -8.37
CA GLU A 131 4.13 2.06 -8.01
C GLU A 131 4.44 0.88 -8.94
N LEU A 132 4.97 -0.23 -8.36
CA LEU A 132 5.31 -1.45 -9.10
C LEU A 132 4.08 -2.24 -9.52
N PHE A 133 3.19 -2.45 -8.56
CA PHE A 133 1.98 -3.25 -8.72
C PHE A 133 0.96 -2.95 -7.63
N ARG A 134 -0.28 -3.30 -7.88
CA ARG A 134 -1.39 -3.26 -6.92
C ARG A 134 -1.79 -4.67 -6.51
N GLY A 135 -2.23 -4.80 -5.26
CA GLY A 135 -2.56 -6.07 -4.64
C GLY A 135 -1.37 -6.69 -3.92
N CYS A 136 -1.62 -7.82 -3.26
CA CYS A 136 -0.60 -8.62 -2.58
C CYS A 136 -0.95 -10.10 -2.76
N PRO A 137 -0.01 -10.97 -3.16
CA PRO A 137 -0.27 -12.40 -3.32
C PRO A 137 -0.35 -13.11 -1.98
N ARG A 138 0.09 -12.45 -0.90
CA ARG A 138 0.13 -13.03 0.45
C ARG A 138 -1.26 -13.02 1.07
N GLY A 139 -1.47 -13.87 2.06
CA GLY A 139 -2.76 -14.06 2.71
C GLY A 139 -2.72 -13.79 4.21
N CYS A 140 -1.94 -12.80 4.66
CA CYS A 140 -1.89 -12.44 6.09
C CYS A 140 -3.29 -12.08 6.59
N ARG A 141 -3.79 -12.76 7.63
CA ARG A 141 -5.18 -12.65 8.07
C ARG A 141 -5.55 -11.29 8.66
N PHE A 142 -4.58 -10.57 9.21
CA PHE A 142 -4.77 -9.24 9.77
C PHE A 142 -4.74 -8.12 8.73
N CYS A 143 -4.30 -8.39 7.48
CA CYS A 143 -3.98 -7.36 6.52
C CYS A 143 -5.19 -6.99 5.65
N GLN A 144 -5.87 -5.88 5.95
CA GLN A 144 -6.96 -5.36 5.13
C GLN A 144 -6.49 -5.03 3.70
N ALA A 145 -5.30 -4.42 3.56
CA ALA A 145 -4.75 -4.05 2.25
C ALA A 145 -4.60 -5.27 1.31
N GLY A 146 -4.21 -6.43 1.86
CA GLY A 146 -4.11 -7.68 1.09
C GLY A 146 -5.44 -8.14 0.49
N HIS A 147 -6.57 -7.71 1.04
CA HIS A 147 -7.92 -8.00 0.52
C HIS A 147 -8.44 -6.86 -0.34
N THR A 148 -8.29 -5.61 0.10
CA THR A 148 -8.80 -4.42 -0.58
C THR A 148 -8.25 -4.26 -2.00
N TYR A 149 -6.95 -4.50 -2.20
CA TYR A 149 -6.27 -4.25 -3.47
C TYR A 149 -6.20 -5.46 -4.42
N ARG A 150 -6.87 -6.56 -4.13
CA ARG A 150 -6.97 -7.70 -5.07
C ARG A 150 -7.81 -7.31 -6.30
N PRO A 151 -7.48 -7.91 -7.47
CA PRO A 151 -6.43 -8.87 -7.80
C PRO A 151 -5.03 -8.23 -7.87
N LEU A 152 -3.99 -9.07 -7.90
CA LEU A 152 -2.62 -8.64 -8.17
C LEU A 152 -2.50 -8.19 -9.64
N ARG A 153 -2.02 -6.97 -9.87
CA ARG A 153 -1.79 -6.39 -11.21
C ARG A 153 -0.44 -5.69 -11.19
N ARG A 154 0.39 -5.97 -12.17
CA ARG A 154 1.78 -5.47 -12.26
C ARG A 154 1.94 -4.54 -13.43
N LYS A 155 2.83 -3.57 -13.31
CA LYS A 155 3.38 -2.84 -14.44
C LYS A 155 4.54 -3.61 -15.03
N SER A 156 4.76 -3.47 -16.32
CA SER A 156 5.94 -3.98 -17.00
C SER A 156 7.20 -3.23 -16.58
N LYS A 157 8.35 -3.88 -16.70
CA LYS A 157 9.67 -3.27 -16.46
C LYS A 157 9.88 -2.04 -17.35
N GLU A 158 9.48 -2.12 -18.60
CA GLU A 158 9.58 -1.03 -19.59
C GLU A 158 8.79 0.18 -19.14
N THR A 159 7.55 0.01 -18.68
CA THR A 159 6.72 1.10 -18.16
C THR A 159 7.33 1.71 -16.91
N LEU A 160 7.83 0.88 -15.99
CA LEU A 160 8.46 1.35 -14.75
C LEU A 160 9.72 2.17 -15.02
N MET A 161 10.59 1.74 -15.95
CA MET A 161 11.78 2.48 -16.34
C MET A 161 11.43 3.82 -17.00
N ARG A 162 10.49 3.83 -17.96
CA ARG A 162 10.01 5.05 -18.60
C ARG A 162 9.45 6.05 -17.60
N GLN A 163 8.62 5.59 -16.66
CA GLN A 163 8.04 6.44 -15.62
C GLN A 163 9.12 6.98 -14.66
N ALA A 164 10.08 6.16 -14.25
CA ALA A 164 11.18 6.56 -13.38
C ALA A 164 12.05 7.66 -14.02
N GLU A 165 12.45 7.47 -15.29
CA GLU A 165 13.25 8.46 -16.02
C GLU A 165 12.49 9.79 -16.18
N ALA A 166 11.21 9.74 -16.54
CA ALA A 166 10.40 10.94 -16.71
C ALA A 166 10.24 11.71 -15.39
N VAL A 167 9.89 11.01 -14.31
CA VAL A 167 9.69 11.64 -12.99
C VAL A 167 10.98 12.23 -12.46
N LEU A 168 12.09 11.51 -12.50
CA LEU A 168 13.39 12.00 -12.02
C LEU A 168 13.88 13.21 -12.82
N LYS A 169 13.71 13.17 -14.15
CA LYS A 169 14.08 14.30 -15.02
C LYS A 169 13.26 15.57 -14.74
N ASN A 170 11.96 15.40 -14.43
CA ASN A 170 11.03 16.53 -14.31
C ASN A 170 10.90 17.06 -12.88
N SER A 171 11.30 16.29 -11.86
CA SER A 171 11.19 16.68 -10.44
C SER A 171 12.50 17.19 -9.83
N GLY A 172 13.64 16.70 -10.31
CA GLY A 172 14.93 16.98 -9.70
C GLY A 172 15.20 16.21 -8.39
N TYR A 173 14.38 15.21 -8.05
CA TYR A 173 14.62 14.39 -6.87
C TYR A 173 15.90 13.56 -6.97
N GLU A 174 16.63 13.47 -5.85
CA GLU A 174 17.84 12.66 -5.69
C GLU A 174 17.59 11.28 -5.05
N GLU A 175 16.31 10.94 -4.83
CA GLU A 175 15.89 9.63 -4.33
C GLU A 175 14.65 9.15 -5.08
N ILE A 176 14.64 7.87 -5.47
CA ILE A 176 13.48 7.19 -6.02
C ILE A 176 13.15 5.97 -5.16
N SER A 177 11.86 5.77 -4.88
CA SER A 177 11.35 4.65 -4.09
C SER A 177 10.37 3.81 -4.91
N LEU A 178 10.56 2.49 -4.91
CA LEU A 178 9.66 1.54 -5.53
C LEU A 178 8.56 1.15 -4.56
N SER A 179 7.33 1.56 -4.84
CA SER A 179 6.20 1.36 -3.93
C SER A 179 5.36 0.14 -4.29
N SER A 180 5.09 -0.70 -3.29
CA SER A 180 4.13 -1.80 -3.38
C SER A 180 3.80 -2.35 -1.97
N LEU A 181 2.82 -3.25 -1.88
CA LEU A 181 2.52 -3.95 -0.61
C LEU A 181 3.54 -5.05 -0.26
N SER A 182 4.31 -5.52 -1.23
CA SER A 182 5.32 -6.57 -1.03
C SER A 182 6.32 -6.55 -2.20
N THR A 183 7.28 -5.65 -2.15
CA THR A 183 8.22 -5.37 -3.25
C THR A 183 8.97 -6.63 -3.71
N SER A 184 9.32 -7.52 -2.78
CA SER A 184 9.97 -8.79 -3.08
C SER A 184 9.15 -9.73 -3.97
N ASP A 185 7.82 -9.53 -4.06
CA ASP A 185 6.93 -10.37 -4.89
C ASP A 185 6.80 -9.85 -6.34
N TYR A 186 7.56 -8.82 -6.72
CA TYR A 186 7.68 -8.44 -8.12
C TYR A 186 8.63 -9.40 -8.84
N GLY A 187 8.10 -10.18 -9.79
CA GLY A 187 8.82 -11.32 -10.39
C GLY A 187 10.15 -10.97 -11.07
N GLU A 188 10.28 -9.76 -11.61
CA GLU A 188 11.49 -9.27 -12.30
C GLU A 188 12.26 -8.23 -11.46
N LEU A 189 12.17 -8.33 -10.11
CA LEU A 189 12.74 -7.32 -9.21
C LEU A 189 14.25 -7.13 -9.40
N SER A 190 15.00 -8.22 -9.58
CA SER A 190 16.46 -8.16 -9.78
C SER A 190 16.81 -7.41 -11.05
N GLU A 191 16.21 -7.78 -12.18
CA GLU A 191 16.45 -7.12 -13.47
C GLU A 191 16.02 -5.64 -13.45
N LEU A 192 14.84 -5.35 -12.89
CA LEU A 192 14.37 -3.98 -12.73
C LEU A 192 15.34 -3.15 -11.87
N THR A 193 15.80 -3.72 -10.76
CA THR A 193 16.73 -3.03 -9.85
C THR A 193 18.07 -2.77 -10.54
N GLU A 194 18.55 -3.70 -11.35
CA GLU A 194 19.76 -3.51 -12.15
C GLU A 194 19.62 -2.36 -13.13
N CYS A 195 18.58 -2.36 -13.93
CA CYS A 195 18.31 -1.25 -14.86
C CYS A 195 18.15 0.10 -14.14
N MET A 196 17.46 0.10 -13.00
CA MET A 196 17.30 1.33 -12.21
C MET A 196 18.62 1.82 -11.65
N LEU A 197 19.48 0.94 -11.13
CA LEU A 197 20.79 1.32 -10.62
C LEU A 197 21.73 1.82 -11.72
N ASP A 198 21.72 1.18 -12.89
CA ASP A 198 22.49 1.64 -14.05
C ASP A 198 22.10 3.07 -14.49
N TYR A 199 20.82 3.44 -14.34
CA TYR A 199 20.33 4.79 -14.58
C TYR A 199 20.68 5.75 -13.42
N CYS A 200 20.52 5.33 -12.17
CA CYS A 200 20.59 6.15 -10.97
C CYS A 200 22.03 6.40 -10.49
N GLU A 201 22.91 5.37 -10.48
CA GLU A 201 24.29 5.46 -9.95
C GLU A 201 25.10 6.60 -10.60
N PRO A 202 25.15 6.74 -11.94
CA PRO A 202 25.92 7.84 -12.58
C PRO A 202 25.37 9.23 -12.29
N ARG A 203 24.11 9.31 -11.82
CA ARG A 203 23.41 10.57 -11.51
C ARG A 203 23.37 10.87 -10.02
N HIS A 204 23.99 10.03 -9.20
CA HIS A 204 23.95 10.09 -7.73
C HIS A 204 22.55 10.05 -7.12
N ILE A 205 21.60 9.38 -7.80
CA ILE A 205 20.22 9.19 -7.33
C ILE A 205 20.17 7.94 -6.46
N SER A 206 19.59 8.03 -5.28
CA SER A 206 19.43 6.92 -4.35
C SER A 206 18.21 6.08 -4.72
N LEU A 207 18.35 4.74 -4.76
CA LEU A 207 17.24 3.81 -4.94
C LEU A 207 16.82 3.23 -3.59
N SER A 208 15.54 3.37 -3.25
CA SER A 208 14.92 2.84 -2.03
C SER A 208 13.95 1.71 -2.38
N LEU A 209 14.09 0.59 -1.69
CA LEU A 209 13.24 -0.60 -1.84
C LEU A 209 12.47 -0.85 -0.53
N PRO A 210 11.34 -0.19 -0.31
CA PRO A 210 10.51 -0.45 0.87
C PRO A 210 9.80 -1.81 0.75
N SER A 211 9.28 -2.28 1.88
CA SER A 211 8.45 -3.49 1.95
C SER A 211 9.15 -4.77 1.47
N LEU A 212 10.48 -4.86 1.68
CA LEU A 212 11.20 -6.11 1.49
C LEU A 212 10.84 -7.09 2.60
N ARG A 213 10.60 -8.33 2.21
CA ARG A 213 10.31 -9.42 3.15
C ARG A 213 11.61 -10.13 3.57
N ALA A 214 11.62 -10.66 4.80
CA ALA A 214 12.78 -11.39 5.31
C ALA A 214 13.08 -12.67 4.50
N ASP A 215 12.04 -13.36 3.99
CA ASP A 215 12.15 -14.58 3.19
C ASP A 215 12.71 -14.37 1.76
N SER A 216 12.90 -13.14 1.33
CA SER A 216 13.39 -12.81 -0.03
C SER A 216 14.49 -11.76 -0.04
N PHE A 217 15.26 -11.71 1.04
CA PHE A 217 16.34 -10.75 1.21
C PHE A 217 17.65 -11.30 0.61
N SER A 218 18.11 -10.70 -0.50
CA SER A 218 19.31 -11.12 -1.22
C SER A 218 20.52 -10.25 -0.89
N SER A 219 21.68 -10.89 -0.63
CA SER A 219 22.94 -10.20 -0.36
C SER A 219 23.42 -9.41 -1.58
N GLU A 220 23.25 -9.93 -2.78
CA GLU A 220 23.68 -9.30 -4.03
C GLU A 220 22.90 -7.99 -4.29
N LEU A 221 21.57 -8.06 -4.19
CA LEU A 221 20.70 -6.89 -4.30
C LEU A 221 21.10 -5.80 -3.30
N MET A 222 21.34 -6.18 -2.05
CA MET A 222 21.68 -5.25 -0.99
C MET A 222 23.06 -4.59 -1.19
N GLN A 223 24.05 -5.32 -1.66
CA GLN A 223 25.37 -4.76 -1.96
C GLN A 223 25.30 -3.69 -3.06
N ARG A 224 24.46 -3.87 -4.05
CA ARG A 224 24.26 -2.89 -5.13
C ARG A 224 23.51 -1.65 -4.65
N VAL A 225 22.40 -1.81 -3.96
CA VAL A 225 21.59 -0.69 -3.43
C VAL A 225 22.39 0.20 -2.46
N GLN A 226 23.33 -0.39 -1.70
CA GLN A 226 24.18 0.35 -0.75
C GLN A 226 25.19 1.32 -1.38
N LYS A 227 25.55 1.12 -2.64
CA LYS A 227 26.63 1.92 -3.27
C LYS A 227 26.35 3.42 -3.27
N VAL A 228 25.10 3.82 -3.41
CA VAL A 228 24.71 5.23 -3.39
C VAL A 228 24.41 5.69 -1.96
N ARG A 229 23.56 4.99 -1.22
CA ARG A 229 23.19 5.35 0.16
C ARG A 229 22.70 4.13 0.95
N LYS A 230 23.22 3.96 2.19
CA LYS A 230 22.69 2.95 3.11
C LYS A 230 21.35 3.40 3.67
N SER A 231 20.31 2.64 3.41
CA SER A 231 19.00 2.81 4.01
C SER A 231 18.85 1.99 5.30
N ALA A 232 17.95 2.40 6.19
CA ALA A 232 17.60 1.60 7.36
C ALA A 232 16.84 0.33 6.93
N LEU A 233 17.18 -0.81 7.52
CA LEU A 233 16.51 -2.08 7.25
C LEU A 233 15.41 -2.32 8.27
N THR A 234 14.25 -2.72 7.77
CA THR A 234 13.06 -3.02 8.57
C THR A 234 12.50 -4.37 8.18
N PHE A 235 12.31 -5.25 9.15
CA PHE A 235 11.71 -6.57 8.96
C PHE A 235 10.44 -6.69 9.80
N ALA A 236 9.35 -7.08 9.16
CA ALA A 236 8.05 -7.26 9.80
C ALA A 236 7.85 -8.73 10.21
N CYS A 237 8.31 -9.09 11.41
CA CYS A 237 8.12 -10.40 11.99
C CYS A 237 6.66 -10.65 12.41
N GLU A 238 5.97 -9.60 12.80
CA GLU A 238 4.60 -9.48 13.30
C GLU A 238 4.35 -10.19 14.63
N ALA A 239 4.92 -11.37 14.87
CA ALA A 239 4.71 -12.13 16.11
C ALA A 239 6.01 -12.73 16.65
N GLY A 240 6.09 -12.91 17.97
CA GLY A 240 7.28 -13.42 18.68
C GLY A 240 7.51 -14.91 18.49
N THR A 241 6.46 -15.70 18.24
CA THR A 241 6.57 -17.15 18.08
C THR A 241 6.17 -17.62 16.69
N GLN A 242 6.66 -18.79 16.28
CA GLN A 242 6.25 -19.42 15.02
C GLN A 242 4.75 -19.76 15.06
N ARG A 243 4.27 -20.30 16.18
CA ARG A 243 2.86 -20.60 16.37
C ARG A 243 1.95 -19.43 16.01
N LEU A 244 2.26 -18.24 16.54
CA LEU A 244 1.41 -17.07 16.31
C LEU A 244 1.59 -16.52 14.89
N ARG A 245 2.79 -16.60 14.29
CA ARG A 245 2.99 -16.29 12.86
C ARG A 245 2.14 -17.20 11.96
N ASP A 246 2.01 -18.47 12.31
CA ASP A 246 1.18 -19.43 11.56
C ASP A 246 -0.32 -19.10 11.74
N VAL A 247 -0.74 -18.76 12.96
CA VAL A 247 -2.13 -18.31 13.24
C VAL A 247 -2.52 -17.14 12.36
N ILE A 248 -1.65 -16.14 12.21
CA ILE A 248 -1.93 -14.95 11.37
C ILE A 248 -1.59 -15.15 9.89
N ASN A 249 -1.15 -16.34 9.50
CA ASN A 249 -0.75 -16.70 8.12
C ASN A 249 0.33 -15.75 7.56
N LYS A 250 1.33 -15.43 8.38
CA LYS A 250 2.41 -14.52 7.93
C LYS A 250 3.37 -15.19 6.94
N ASN A 251 3.51 -16.52 7.00
CA ASN A 251 4.40 -17.31 6.14
C ASN A 251 5.85 -16.80 6.14
N ILE A 252 6.37 -16.51 7.32
CA ILE A 252 7.78 -16.19 7.59
C ILE A 252 8.21 -17.05 8.77
N THR A 253 9.34 -17.71 8.63
CA THR A 253 9.95 -18.49 9.72
C THR A 253 10.90 -17.63 10.56
N GLU A 254 11.27 -18.14 11.71
CA GLU A 254 12.32 -17.51 12.53
C GLU A 254 13.66 -17.51 11.79
N ASP A 255 13.96 -18.60 11.08
CA ASP A 255 15.19 -18.75 10.30
C ASP A 255 15.27 -17.72 9.18
N ASP A 256 14.15 -17.40 8.50
CA ASP A 256 14.11 -16.33 7.49
C ASP A 256 14.51 -14.98 8.08
N VAL A 257 14.00 -14.66 9.27
CA VAL A 257 14.32 -13.41 9.98
C VAL A 257 15.79 -13.36 10.35
N LEU A 258 16.34 -14.45 10.91
CA LEU A 258 17.74 -14.54 11.31
C LEU A 258 18.67 -14.49 10.11
N HIS A 259 18.33 -15.16 9.01
CA HIS A 259 19.10 -15.15 7.78
C HIS A 259 19.14 -13.76 7.14
N ALA A 260 17.99 -13.05 7.09
CA ALA A 260 17.95 -11.67 6.61
C ALA A 260 18.81 -10.72 7.46
N CYS A 261 18.79 -10.91 8.78
CA CYS A 261 19.64 -10.14 9.69
C CYS A 261 21.13 -10.47 9.50
N GLU A 262 21.48 -11.75 9.27
CA GLU A 262 22.84 -12.19 8.98
C GLU A 262 23.40 -11.50 7.74
N ILE A 263 22.67 -11.53 6.61
CA ILE A 263 23.03 -10.84 5.38
C ILE A 263 23.24 -9.34 5.65
N ALA A 264 22.35 -8.72 6.40
CA ALA A 264 22.44 -7.32 6.75
C ALA A 264 23.73 -7.01 7.53
N PHE A 265 24.05 -7.81 8.55
CA PHE A 265 25.22 -7.60 9.41
C PHE A 265 26.54 -7.86 8.68
N GLN A 266 26.57 -8.89 7.82
CA GLN A 266 27.70 -9.14 6.91
C GLN A 266 27.90 -7.96 5.93
N GLY A 267 26.81 -7.34 5.47
CA GLY A 267 26.82 -6.12 4.68
C GLY A 267 27.18 -4.85 5.46
N GLY A 268 27.47 -4.97 6.78
CA GLY A 268 27.96 -3.87 7.64
C GLY A 268 26.84 -2.97 8.19
N TRP A 269 25.60 -3.44 8.26
CA TRP A 269 24.58 -2.77 9.06
C TRP A 269 24.78 -3.05 10.55
N ASN A 270 24.52 -2.06 11.38
CA ASN A 270 24.53 -2.16 12.83
C ASN A 270 23.16 -1.82 13.44
N ASN A 271 22.18 -1.53 12.60
CA ASN A 271 20.83 -1.17 13.01
C ASN A 271 19.83 -1.93 12.17
N VAL A 272 18.94 -2.65 12.83
CA VAL A 272 17.78 -3.30 12.22
C VAL A 272 16.53 -2.95 13.02
N LYS A 273 15.44 -2.72 12.33
CA LYS A 273 14.14 -2.43 12.92
C LYS A 273 13.23 -3.65 12.74
N LEU A 274 12.67 -4.15 13.82
CA LEU A 274 11.75 -5.28 13.82
C LEU A 274 10.35 -4.80 14.20
N TYR A 275 9.35 -5.13 13.39
CA TYR A 275 7.95 -4.84 13.71
C TYR A 275 7.27 -6.05 14.31
N PHE A 276 6.54 -5.81 15.40
CA PHE A 276 5.68 -6.78 16.07
C PHE A 276 4.30 -6.16 16.32
N MET A 277 3.28 -7.00 16.29
CA MET A 277 1.92 -6.70 16.69
C MET A 277 1.66 -7.30 18.07
N ILE A 278 0.91 -6.59 18.90
CA ILE A 278 0.45 -7.04 20.22
C ILE A 278 -1.09 -7.02 20.21
N GLY A 279 -1.73 -8.01 20.83
CA GLY A 279 -3.17 -8.17 20.85
C GLY A 279 -3.71 -8.99 19.68
N LEU A 280 -2.88 -9.85 19.08
CA LEU A 280 -3.32 -10.75 18.02
C LEU A 280 -4.29 -11.82 18.54
N PRO A 281 -5.22 -12.32 17.73
CA PRO A 281 -6.11 -13.42 18.12
C PRO A 281 -5.32 -14.63 18.60
N THR A 282 -5.70 -15.20 19.73
CA THR A 282 -5.07 -16.35 20.40
C THR A 282 -3.67 -16.09 20.96
N GLU A 283 -3.25 -14.83 21.08
CA GLU A 283 -1.97 -14.46 21.67
C GLU A 283 -1.88 -14.90 23.14
N THR A 284 -0.72 -15.40 23.54
CA THR A 284 -0.41 -15.80 24.91
C THR A 284 0.80 -15.03 25.43
N THR A 285 1.06 -15.08 26.74
CA THR A 285 2.26 -14.47 27.33
C THR A 285 3.55 -15.04 26.73
N GLU A 286 3.57 -16.32 26.35
CA GLU A 286 4.72 -16.96 25.70
C GLU A 286 5.00 -16.33 24.31
N ASP A 287 3.96 -15.90 23.60
CA ASP A 287 4.13 -15.22 22.31
C ASP A 287 4.74 -13.84 22.49
N LEU A 288 4.38 -13.13 23.55
CA LEU A 288 4.97 -11.83 23.90
C LEU A 288 6.43 -11.98 24.35
N ASP A 289 6.73 -12.96 25.20
CA ASP A 289 8.10 -13.28 25.61
C ASP A 289 8.96 -13.69 24.41
N GLY A 290 8.36 -14.33 23.42
CA GLY A 290 8.98 -14.68 22.14
C GLY A 290 9.57 -13.48 21.40
N ILE A 291 9.00 -12.28 21.54
CA ILE A 291 9.55 -11.05 20.98
C ILE A 291 10.95 -10.78 21.52
N ALA A 292 11.10 -10.87 22.85
CA ALA A 292 12.40 -10.69 23.50
C ALA A 292 13.40 -11.78 23.10
N VAL A 293 12.92 -13.01 22.90
CA VAL A 293 13.76 -14.13 22.44
C VAL A 293 14.30 -13.88 21.05
N ILE A 294 13.47 -13.47 20.10
CA ILE A 294 13.91 -13.12 18.73
C ILE A 294 14.94 -11.98 18.78
N CYS A 295 14.68 -10.92 19.52
CA CYS A 295 15.62 -9.80 19.64
C CYS A 295 16.99 -10.25 20.18
N LYS A 296 17.02 -11.15 21.19
CA LYS A 296 18.25 -11.73 21.70
C LYS A 296 18.99 -12.56 20.65
N LYS A 297 18.27 -13.36 19.87
CA LYS A 297 18.84 -14.15 18.76
C LYS A 297 19.44 -13.25 17.68
N VAL A 298 18.75 -12.18 17.32
CA VAL A 298 19.25 -11.18 16.34
C VAL A 298 20.51 -10.47 16.88
N ALA A 299 20.53 -10.11 18.15
CA ALA A 299 21.72 -9.54 18.78
C ALA A 299 22.91 -10.52 18.79
N TYR A 300 22.65 -11.80 19.03
CA TYR A 300 23.68 -12.85 18.95
C TYR A 300 24.15 -13.04 17.50
N CYS A 301 23.26 -13.08 16.53
CA CYS A 301 23.57 -13.15 15.10
C CYS A 301 24.51 -12.02 14.68
N TRP A 302 24.26 -10.78 15.15
CA TRP A 302 25.16 -9.66 14.92
C TRP A 302 26.56 -9.91 15.44
N ARG A 303 26.69 -10.41 16.70
CA ARG A 303 27.99 -10.69 17.32
C ARG A 303 28.81 -11.71 16.53
N MET A 304 28.16 -12.65 15.88
CA MET A 304 28.81 -13.71 15.10
C MET A 304 29.23 -13.21 13.70
N ASN A 305 28.51 -12.25 13.13
CA ASN A 305 28.65 -11.84 11.73
C ASN A 305 29.28 -10.45 11.55
N THR A 306 29.54 -9.68 12.63
CA THR A 306 30.15 -8.36 12.50
C THR A 306 31.67 -8.41 12.64
N ASN A 307 32.35 -7.70 11.76
CA ASN A 307 33.80 -7.47 11.85
C ASN A 307 34.15 -6.28 12.76
N ASN A 308 33.18 -5.44 13.13
CA ASN A 308 33.40 -4.24 13.93
C ASN A 308 32.53 -4.26 15.21
N ARG A 309 33.04 -4.86 16.26
CA ARG A 309 32.36 -4.97 17.56
C ARG A 309 32.33 -3.68 18.38
N ALA A 310 33.04 -2.64 17.95
CA ALA A 310 33.17 -1.39 18.70
C ALA A 310 31.88 -0.55 18.68
N ARG A 311 30.99 -0.75 17.70
CA ARG A 311 29.80 0.08 17.51
C ARG A 311 28.52 -0.45 18.19
N GLY A 312 28.50 -1.70 18.63
CA GLY A 312 27.29 -2.34 19.14
C GLY A 312 26.21 -2.53 18.07
N VAL A 313 25.16 -3.31 18.40
CA VAL A 313 23.96 -3.44 17.55
C VAL A 313 22.83 -2.63 18.17
N ARG A 314 22.03 -1.99 17.31
CA ARG A 314 20.76 -1.37 17.69
C ARG A 314 19.62 -2.17 17.05
N ILE A 315 18.72 -2.68 17.89
CA ILE A 315 17.46 -3.31 17.50
C ILE A 315 16.35 -2.40 18.01
N THR A 316 15.48 -1.97 17.12
CA THR A 316 14.40 -1.04 17.44
C THR A 316 13.07 -1.68 17.10
#